data_3af3d7ecc6125b3f39fd34ff8fa4da6c
#
_entry.id   3af3d7ecc6125b3f39fd34ff8fa4da6c
#
_cell.length_a   1.000
_cell.length_b   1.000
_cell.length_c   1.000
_cell.angle_alpha   90.00
_cell.angle_beta   90.00
_cell.angle_gamma   90.00
#
_symmetry.space_group_name_H-M   'P 1'
#
loop_
_entity.id
_entity.type
_entity.pdbx_description
1 polymer ?
#
loop_
_entity_poly.entity_id
_entity_poly.type
_entity_poly.pdbx_seq_one_letter_code
_entity_poly.pdbx_strand_id
1 'polypeptide(L)'
;MDHAHGEHFAQLMAAHGITDTHGVEVMRRVRRVASAYDVIMQAQTRAENLSAPRWRLLLHLYMAELAGEPTVSPTQLSKFQNVSKNTVSSLLRSLEDQGLIERDLDRDDRRQFHIRLSAAGRDLIRSSTPSHMAHLNALVTDLSPSDIATLSELLQRLHVSLMRHGNLPATYCPQDSSSQ
;
A
#
# COMPACT_ATOMS: atom_id res chain seq x y z
N MET A 1 10.82 4.08 27.05
CA MET A 1 11.90 4.67 26.23
C MET A 1 11.45 5.79 25.31
N ASP A 2 10.18 5.91 24.96
CA ASP A 2 9.67 6.85 23.97
C ASP A 2 9.46 8.29 24.49
N HIS A 3 9.15 8.47 25.76
CA HIS A 3 8.95 9.80 26.37
C HIS A 3 10.26 10.61 26.43
N ALA A 4 11.37 9.99 26.81
CA ALA A 4 12.66 10.69 26.95
C ALA A 4 13.19 11.24 25.60
N HIS A 5 12.96 10.53 24.50
CA HIS A 5 13.34 11.02 23.16
C HIS A 5 12.43 12.15 22.67
N GLY A 6 11.15 12.15 23.06
CA GLY A 6 10.21 13.22 22.75
C GLY A 6 10.55 14.53 23.48
N GLU A 7 10.91 14.43 24.75
CA GLU A 7 11.30 15.59 25.56
C GLU A 7 12.62 16.22 25.09
N HIS A 8 13.63 15.41 24.77
CA HIS A 8 14.88 15.90 24.19
C HIS A 8 14.67 16.59 22.84
N PHE A 9 13.81 16.04 22.00
CA PHE A 9 13.48 16.65 20.71
C PHE A 9 12.74 17.98 20.90
N ALA A 10 11.76 18.05 21.82
CA ALA A 10 11.05 19.28 22.12
C ALA A 10 11.98 20.38 22.67
N GLN A 11 12.91 20.00 23.57
CA GLN A 11 13.94 20.94 24.08
C GLN A 11 14.85 21.46 22.97
N LEU A 12 15.29 20.59 22.06
CA LEU A 12 16.12 20.99 20.91
C LEU A 12 15.35 21.95 19.99
N MET A 13 14.08 21.69 19.71
CA MET A 13 13.25 22.59 18.89
C MET A 13 13.00 23.92 19.57
N ALA A 14 12.74 23.92 20.89
CA ALA A 14 12.57 25.14 21.67
C ALA A 14 13.85 26.03 21.65
N ALA A 15 15.04 25.43 21.69
CA ALA A 15 16.31 26.15 21.56
C ALA A 15 16.46 26.86 20.20
N HIS A 16 15.75 26.40 19.16
CA HIS A 16 15.67 27.03 17.84
C HIS A 16 14.43 27.93 17.65
N GLY A 17 13.69 28.23 18.74
CA GLY A 17 12.48 29.06 18.69
C GLY A 17 11.26 28.36 18.10
N ILE A 18 11.30 27.03 17.94
CA ILE A 18 10.20 26.23 17.40
C ILE A 18 9.39 25.68 18.60
N THR A 19 8.20 26.22 18.80
CA THR A 19 7.31 25.84 19.90
C THR A 19 6.21 24.85 19.49
N ASP A 20 5.85 24.81 18.20
CA ASP A 20 4.85 23.86 17.68
C ASP A 20 5.54 22.68 16.97
N THR A 21 5.49 21.52 17.63
CA THR A 21 6.06 20.27 17.12
C THR A 21 4.98 19.20 16.80
N HIS A 22 3.69 19.56 16.87
CA HIS A 22 2.58 18.61 16.68
C HIS A 22 2.66 17.87 15.34
N GLY A 23 2.98 18.59 14.25
CA GLY A 23 3.11 17.98 12.93
C GLY A 23 4.22 16.92 12.88
N VAL A 24 5.37 17.19 13.49
CA VAL A 24 6.49 16.24 13.56
C VAL A 24 6.11 15.02 14.39
N GLU A 25 5.42 15.19 15.51
CA GLU A 25 5.00 14.08 16.35
C GLU A 25 4.01 13.18 15.62
N VAL A 26 3.02 13.75 14.94
CA VAL A 26 2.05 12.99 14.14
C VAL A 26 2.77 12.21 13.05
N MET A 27 3.63 12.86 12.26
CA MET A 27 4.35 12.20 11.18
C MET A 27 5.28 11.08 11.69
N ARG A 28 5.92 11.27 12.84
CA ARG A 28 6.74 10.24 13.48
C ARG A 28 5.92 9.02 13.87
N ARG A 29 4.70 9.21 14.41
CA ARG A 29 3.78 8.11 14.76
C ARG A 29 3.31 7.38 13.51
N VAL A 30 2.86 8.10 12.48
CA VAL A 30 2.45 7.52 11.20
C VAL A 30 3.58 6.68 10.60
N ARG A 31 4.80 7.22 10.53
CA ARG A 31 5.96 6.50 10.01
C ARG A 31 6.27 5.23 10.81
N ARG A 32 6.16 5.28 12.14
CA ARG A 32 6.41 4.12 13.00
C ARG A 32 5.39 3.01 12.75
N VAL A 33 4.11 3.36 12.67
CA VAL A 33 3.04 2.40 12.36
C VAL A 33 3.25 1.80 10.96
N ALA A 34 3.54 2.63 9.96
CA ALA A 34 3.80 2.17 8.61
C ALA A 34 4.99 1.21 8.55
N SER A 35 6.10 1.52 9.24
CA SER A 35 7.28 0.65 9.29
C SER A 35 6.99 -0.69 9.99
N ALA A 36 6.23 -0.68 11.08
CA ALA A 36 5.81 -1.90 11.76
C ALA A 36 4.91 -2.77 10.85
N TYR A 37 3.95 -2.14 10.19
CA TYR A 37 3.08 -2.80 9.22
C TYR A 37 3.89 -3.45 8.08
N ASP A 38 4.86 -2.75 7.50
CA ASP A 38 5.69 -3.29 6.42
C ASP A 38 6.48 -4.53 6.87
N VAL A 39 7.05 -4.51 8.08
CA VAL A 39 7.77 -5.66 8.66
C VAL A 39 6.84 -6.85 8.85
N ILE A 40 5.66 -6.62 9.41
CA ILE A 40 4.64 -7.66 9.64
C ILE A 40 4.18 -8.27 8.31
N MET A 41 3.83 -7.43 7.34
CA MET A 41 3.39 -7.89 6.02
C MET A 41 4.49 -8.65 5.27
N GLN A 42 5.73 -8.24 5.41
CA GLN A 42 6.86 -8.97 4.81
C GLN A 42 7.04 -10.35 5.45
N ALA A 43 6.86 -10.48 6.75
CA ALA A 43 6.90 -11.78 7.43
C ALA A 43 5.75 -12.68 6.97
N GLN A 44 4.54 -12.12 6.86
CA GLN A 44 3.33 -12.84 6.46
C GLN A 44 3.44 -13.42 5.04
N THR A 45 3.96 -12.65 4.09
CA THR A 45 4.02 -13.05 2.67
C THR A 45 5.20 -14.00 2.35
N ARG A 46 6.11 -14.24 3.30
CA ARG A 46 7.22 -15.20 3.11
C ARG A 46 6.75 -16.64 2.92
N ALA A 47 5.65 -17.02 3.54
CA ALA A 47 5.10 -18.38 3.41
C ALA A 47 4.69 -18.69 1.95
N GLU A 48 4.26 -17.68 1.19
CA GLU A 48 3.91 -17.80 -0.22
C GLU A 48 5.10 -17.55 -1.17
N ASN A 49 6.31 -17.42 -0.65
CA ASN A 49 7.52 -17.03 -1.41
C ASN A 49 7.36 -15.70 -2.17
N LEU A 50 6.59 -14.78 -1.59
CA LEU A 50 6.34 -13.45 -2.11
C LEU A 50 6.94 -12.36 -1.23
N SER A 51 7.16 -11.19 -1.79
CA SER A 51 7.29 -9.96 -1.01
C SER A 51 5.94 -9.26 -0.90
N ALA A 52 5.73 -8.46 0.16
CA ALA A 52 4.50 -7.71 0.36
C ALA A 52 4.08 -6.85 -0.86
N PRO A 53 4.99 -6.16 -1.59
CA PRO A 53 4.63 -5.48 -2.84
C PRO A 53 4.12 -6.42 -3.93
N ARG A 54 4.69 -7.63 -4.09
CA ARG A 54 4.24 -8.60 -5.08
C ARG A 54 2.86 -9.16 -4.74
N TRP A 55 2.63 -9.49 -3.47
CA TRP A 55 1.32 -9.93 -3.00
C TRP A 55 0.24 -8.85 -3.24
N ARG A 56 0.53 -7.58 -2.91
CA ARG A 56 -0.37 -6.46 -3.18
C ARG A 56 -0.71 -6.29 -4.68
N LEU A 57 0.28 -6.50 -5.58
CA LEU A 57 0.01 -6.49 -7.02
C LEU A 57 -0.95 -7.59 -7.44
N LEU A 58 -0.72 -8.83 -6.99
CA LEU A 58 -1.60 -9.95 -7.29
C LEU A 58 -3.01 -9.72 -6.75
N LEU A 59 -3.14 -9.21 -5.51
CA LEU A 59 -4.42 -8.88 -4.93
C LEU A 59 -5.15 -7.80 -5.75
N HIS A 60 -4.44 -6.75 -6.19
CA HIS A 60 -5.02 -5.71 -7.03
C HIS A 60 -5.52 -6.27 -8.36
N LEU A 61 -4.73 -7.09 -9.03
CA LEU A 61 -5.15 -7.77 -10.27
C LEU A 61 -6.39 -8.66 -10.04
N TYR A 62 -6.44 -9.34 -8.91
CA TYR A 62 -7.60 -10.17 -8.56
C TYR A 62 -8.86 -9.34 -8.32
N MET A 63 -8.74 -8.20 -7.61
CA MET A 63 -9.85 -7.28 -7.39
C MET A 63 -10.34 -6.63 -8.69
N ALA A 64 -9.43 -6.26 -9.59
CA ALA A 64 -9.77 -5.72 -10.91
C ALA A 64 -10.52 -6.77 -11.75
N GLU A 65 -10.05 -8.02 -11.75
CA GLU A 65 -10.75 -9.12 -12.43
C GLU A 65 -12.18 -9.31 -11.90
N LEU A 66 -12.38 -9.27 -10.57
CA LEU A 66 -13.72 -9.36 -9.95
C LEU A 66 -14.61 -8.16 -10.29
N ALA A 67 -14.02 -7.00 -10.53
CA ALA A 67 -14.72 -5.78 -10.97
C ALA A 67 -15.06 -5.78 -12.48
N GLY A 68 -14.68 -6.83 -13.22
CA GLY A 68 -14.90 -6.92 -14.66
C GLY A 68 -13.79 -6.32 -15.52
N GLU A 69 -12.66 -5.96 -14.92
CA GLU A 69 -11.45 -5.46 -15.58
C GLU A 69 -10.34 -6.52 -15.53
N PRO A 70 -10.39 -7.57 -16.37
CA PRO A 70 -9.48 -8.71 -16.24
C PRO A 70 -8.02 -8.39 -16.59
N THR A 71 -7.76 -7.22 -17.13
CA THR A 71 -6.42 -6.77 -17.51
C THR A 71 -6.11 -5.38 -17.00
N VAL A 72 -4.88 -5.17 -16.53
CA VAL A 72 -4.41 -3.89 -15.98
C VAL A 72 -3.09 -3.50 -16.66
N SER A 73 -2.92 -2.22 -16.97
CA SER A 73 -1.67 -1.74 -17.55
C SER A 73 -0.57 -1.55 -16.49
N PRO A 74 0.73 -1.67 -16.83
CA PRO A 74 1.83 -1.37 -15.93
C PRO A 74 1.78 0.05 -15.35
N THR A 75 1.22 0.99 -16.10
CA THR A 75 1.06 2.38 -15.65
C THR A 75 0.02 2.50 -14.53
N GLN A 76 -1.11 1.78 -14.63
CA GLN A 76 -2.11 1.71 -13.56
C GLN A 76 -1.51 1.06 -12.31
N LEU A 77 -0.76 -0.04 -12.46
CA LEU A 77 -0.07 -0.70 -11.35
C LEU A 77 0.98 0.18 -10.68
N SER A 78 1.72 0.99 -11.47
CA SER A 78 2.67 1.98 -10.94
C SER A 78 1.97 3.02 -10.06
N LYS A 79 0.82 3.52 -10.51
CA LYS A 79 0.00 4.46 -9.73
C LYS A 79 -0.54 3.80 -8.46
N PHE A 80 -1.12 2.62 -8.58
CA PHE A 80 -1.68 1.88 -7.44
C PHE A 80 -0.63 1.61 -6.34
N GLN A 81 0.54 1.12 -6.72
CA GLN A 81 1.63 0.83 -5.76
C GLN A 81 2.39 2.07 -5.30
N ASN A 82 2.18 3.20 -5.98
CA ASN A 82 2.93 4.43 -5.75
C ASN A 82 4.45 4.24 -5.82
N VAL A 83 4.90 3.54 -6.83
CA VAL A 83 6.31 3.28 -7.10
C VAL A 83 6.66 3.62 -8.55
N SER A 84 7.94 3.72 -8.85
CA SER A 84 8.41 4.02 -10.21
C SER A 84 8.01 2.91 -11.20
N LYS A 85 7.90 3.28 -12.48
CA LYS A 85 7.67 2.31 -13.57
C LYS A 85 8.74 1.20 -13.60
N ASN A 86 10.00 1.54 -13.28
CA ASN A 86 11.09 0.57 -13.21
C ASN A 86 10.87 -0.44 -12.08
N THR A 87 10.43 0.02 -10.91
CA THR A 87 10.09 -0.85 -9.78
C THR A 87 8.96 -1.81 -10.14
N VAL A 88 7.87 -1.29 -10.74
CA VAL A 88 6.76 -2.15 -11.21
C VAL A 88 7.25 -3.17 -12.23
N SER A 89 8.06 -2.75 -13.21
CA SER A 89 8.60 -3.66 -14.23
C SER A 89 9.41 -4.81 -13.61
N SER A 90 10.20 -4.52 -12.57
CA SER A 90 10.94 -5.53 -11.82
C SER A 90 10.02 -6.49 -11.05
N LEU A 91 8.99 -5.96 -10.38
CA LEU A 91 8.01 -6.77 -9.65
C LEU A 91 7.23 -7.67 -10.61
N LEU A 92 6.77 -7.13 -11.74
CA LEU A 92 6.04 -7.89 -12.76
C LEU A 92 6.89 -9.00 -13.38
N ARG A 93 8.17 -8.72 -13.69
CA ARG A 93 9.07 -9.76 -14.19
C ARG A 93 9.18 -10.91 -13.20
N SER A 94 9.39 -10.60 -11.93
CA SER A 94 9.48 -11.63 -10.89
C SER A 94 8.19 -12.44 -10.70
N LEU A 95 7.02 -11.85 -10.89
CA LEU A 95 5.74 -12.55 -10.83
C LEU A 95 5.51 -13.41 -12.07
N GLU A 96 5.92 -12.93 -13.24
CA GLU A 96 5.89 -13.66 -14.50
C GLU A 96 6.83 -14.88 -14.48
N ASP A 97 8.07 -14.69 -14.00
CA ASP A 97 9.05 -15.79 -13.83
C ASP A 97 8.53 -16.88 -12.88
N GLN A 98 7.66 -16.52 -11.91
CA GLN A 98 6.98 -17.45 -11.02
C GLN A 98 5.69 -18.03 -11.61
N GLY A 99 5.33 -17.65 -12.81
CA GLY A 99 4.11 -18.11 -13.49
C GLY A 99 2.81 -17.61 -12.86
N LEU A 100 2.84 -16.53 -12.06
CA LEU A 100 1.67 -16.01 -11.34
C LEU A 100 0.88 -14.97 -12.13
N ILE A 101 1.50 -14.37 -13.13
CA ILE A 101 0.87 -13.43 -14.07
C ILE A 101 1.22 -13.77 -15.50
N GLU A 102 0.43 -13.25 -16.43
CA GLU A 102 0.66 -13.30 -17.86
C GLU A 102 0.66 -11.88 -18.41
N ARG A 103 1.48 -11.67 -19.47
CA ARG A 103 1.55 -10.41 -20.20
C ARG A 103 1.06 -10.63 -21.60
N ASP A 104 0.04 -9.91 -21.99
CA ASP A 104 -0.43 -9.85 -23.35
C ASP A 104 -0.05 -8.51 -23.99
N LEU A 105 0.40 -8.54 -25.23
CA LEU A 105 0.57 -7.32 -26.02
C LEU A 105 -0.82 -6.78 -26.38
N ASP A 106 -1.00 -5.46 -26.20
CA ASP A 106 -2.19 -4.81 -26.72
C ASP A 106 -2.26 -5.03 -28.25
N ARG A 107 -3.45 -5.36 -28.75
CA ARG A 107 -3.68 -5.65 -30.16
C ARG A 107 -3.59 -4.39 -31.03
N ASP A 108 -3.96 -3.26 -30.47
CA ASP A 108 -4.04 -1.97 -31.18
C ASP A 108 -2.77 -1.14 -30.98
N ASP A 109 -2.15 -1.20 -29.80
CA ASP A 109 -0.87 -0.55 -29.51
C ASP A 109 0.16 -1.56 -28.97
N ARG A 110 0.96 -2.12 -29.86
CA ARG A 110 2.04 -3.08 -29.53
C ARG A 110 3.12 -2.53 -28.59
N ARG A 111 3.03 -1.27 -28.18
CA ARG A 111 3.90 -0.66 -27.15
C ARG A 111 3.33 -0.81 -25.75
N GLN A 112 2.08 -1.25 -25.63
CA GLN A 112 1.42 -1.44 -24.36
C GLN A 112 1.28 -2.93 -24.04
N PHE A 113 1.41 -3.24 -22.75
CA PHE A 113 1.17 -4.57 -22.22
C PHE A 113 -0.04 -4.52 -21.30
N HIS A 114 -0.84 -5.54 -21.38
CA HIS A 114 -1.89 -5.87 -20.44
C HIS A 114 -1.41 -7.00 -19.53
N ILE A 115 -1.57 -6.78 -18.23
CA ILE A 115 -1.19 -7.74 -17.20
C ILE A 115 -2.45 -8.37 -16.67
N ARG A 116 -2.47 -9.70 -16.59
CA ARG A 116 -3.56 -10.47 -15.98
C ARG A 116 -3.02 -11.56 -15.06
N LEU A 117 -3.87 -12.05 -14.18
CA LEU A 117 -3.51 -13.21 -13.37
C LEU A 117 -3.47 -14.47 -14.24
N SER A 118 -2.50 -15.33 -13.97
CA SER A 118 -2.55 -16.73 -14.41
C SER A 118 -3.53 -17.53 -13.54
N ALA A 119 -3.83 -18.77 -13.91
CA ALA A 119 -4.60 -19.68 -13.06
C ALA A 119 -3.92 -19.87 -11.69
N ALA A 120 -2.60 -20.09 -11.70
CA ALA A 120 -1.80 -20.23 -10.47
C ALA A 120 -1.84 -18.97 -9.58
N GLY A 121 -1.77 -17.78 -10.19
CA GLY A 121 -1.87 -16.51 -9.46
C GLY A 121 -3.25 -16.33 -8.80
N ARG A 122 -4.35 -16.69 -9.49
CA ARG A 122 -5.70 -16.68 -8.90
C ARG A 122 -5.84 -17.63 -7.73
N ASP A 123 -5.35 -18.85 -7.88
CA ASP A 123 -5.45 -19.86 -6.85
C ASP A 123 -4.63 -19.46 -5.61
N LEU A 124 -3.43 -18.91 -5.82
CA LEU A 124 -2.61 -18.39 -4.73
C LEU A 124 -3.32 -17.27 -3.97
N ILE A 125 -3.83 -16.26 -4.66
CA ILE A 125 -4.54 -15.15 -3.99
C ILE A 125 -5.81 -15.65 -3.31
N ARG A 126 -6.59 -16.51 -3.96
CA ARG A 126 -7.82 -17.05 -3.37
C ARG A 126 -7.55 -17.81 -2.08
N SER A 127 -6.48 -18.62 -2.04
CA SER A 127 -6.14 -19.43 -0.86
C SER A 127 -5.49 -18.61 0.25
N SER A 128 -4.68 -17.57 -0.08
CA SER A 128 -3.95 -16.77 0.91
C SER A 128 -4.78 -15.63 1.50
N THR A 129 -5.71 -15.04 0.74
CA THR A 129 -6.48 -13.86 1.18
C THR A 129 -7.19 -14.04 2.52
N PRO A 130 -7.90 -15.16 2.81
CA PRO A 130 -8.57 -15.31 4.10
C PRO A 130 -7.62 -15.21 5.29
N SER A 131 -6.46 -15.87 5.21
CA SER A 131 -5.43 -15.81 6.24
C SER A 131 -4.84 -14.41 6.41
N HIS A 132 -4.55 -13.72 5.30
CA HIS A 132 -4.06 -12.34 5.33
C HIS A 132 -5.08 -11.37 5.95
N MET A 133 -6.36 -11.50 5.60
CA MET A 133 -7.42 -10.65 6.17
C MET A 133 -7.63 -10.92 7.66
N ALA A 134 -7.64 -12.19 8.07
CA ALA A 134 -7.72 -12.56 9.48
C ALA A 134 -6.54 -11.97 10.28
N HIS A 135 -5.33 -12.03 9.72
CA HIS A 135 -4.15 -11.45 10.35
C HIS A 135 -4.25 -9.92 10.48
N LEU A 136 -4.65 -9.21 9.42
CA LEU A 136 -4.84 -7.75 9.46
C LEU A 136 -5.89 -7.34 10.49
N ASN A 137 -7.01 -8.07 10.58
CA ASN A 137 -8.04 -7.83 11.58
C ASN A 137 -7.51 -8.05 13.01
N ALA A 138 -6.66 -9.06 13.21
CA ALA A 138 -6.04 -9.31 14.50
C ALA A 138 -5.12 -8.18 14.97
N LEU A 139 -4.50 -7.41 14.06
CA LEU A 139 -3.63 -6.27 14.41
C LEU A 139 -4.38 -5.07 15.02
N VAL A 140 -5.69 -5.02 14.88
CA VAL A 140 -6.53 -3.90 15.37
C VAL A 140 -7.52 -4.31 16.45
N THR A 141 -7.39 -5.51 17.02
CA THR A 141 -8.32 -6.04 18.04
C THR A 141 -8.34 -5.24 19.34
N ASP A 142 -7.25 -4.51 19.63
CA ASP A 142 -7.17 -3.65 20.83
C ASP A 142 -7.91 -2.31 20.65
N LEU A 143 -8.43 -2.03 19.45
CA LEU A 143 -9.21 -0.84 19.15
C LEU A 143 -10.70 -1.18 19.15
N SER A 144 -11.51 -0.34 19.80
CA SER A 144 -12.95 -0.45 19.68
C SER A 144 -13.44 -0.11 18.26
N PRO A 145 -14.64 -0.55 17.85
CA PRO A 145 -15.21 -0.14 16.55
C PRO A 145 -15.26 1.39 16.33
N SER A 146 -15.52 2.14 17.40
CA SER A 146 -15.51 3.60 17.37
C SER A 146 -14.11 4.19 17.16
N ASP A 147 -13.08 3.57 17.79
CA ASP A 147 -11.69 4.00 17.59
C ASP A 147 -11.24 3.72 16.17
N ILE A 148 -11.58 2.56 15.61
CA ILE A 148 -11.29 2.21 14.21
C ILE A 148 -11.93 3.21 13.26
N ALA A 149 -13.20 3.57 13.45
CA ALA A 149 -13.89 4.53 12.61
C ALA A 149 -13.22 5.92 12.69
N THR A 150 -12.94 6.39 13.92
CA THR A 150 -12.28 7.67 14.15
C THR A 150 -10.88 7.72 13.56
N LEU A 151 -10.09 6.66 13.75
CA LEU A 151 -8.75 6.57 13.20
C LEU A 151 -8.77 6.58 11.68
N SER A 152 -9.69 5.84 11.06
CA SER A 152 -9.85 5.79 9.60
C SER A 152 -10.18 7.17 9.04
N GLU A 153 -11.11 7.91 9.67
CA GLU A 153 -11.46 9.27 9.27
C GLU A 153 -10.26 10.23 9.40
N LEU A 154 -9.56 10.19 10.54
CA LEU A 154 -8.39 11.05 10.78
C LEU A 154 -7.25 10.76 9.79
N LEU A 155 -6.98 9.50 9.48
CA LEU A 155 -5.98 9.11 8.50
C LEU A 155 -6.37 9.56 7.09
N GLN A 156 -7.64 9.46 6.72
CA GLN A 156 -8.13 9.98 5.43
C GLN A 156 -7.96 11.50 5.33
N ARG A 157 -8.33 12.25 6.36
CA ARG A 157 -8.13 13.71 6.40
C ARG A 157 -6.65 14.09 6.34
N LEU A 158 -5.80 13.34 7.05
CA LEU A 158 -4.35 13.52 7.01
C LEU A 158 -3.80 13.26 5.61
N HIS A 159 -4.25 12.17 4.96
CA HIS A 159 -3.87 11.85 3.58
C HIS A 159 -4.22 12.99 2.62
N VAL A 160 -5.46 13.52 2.66
CA VAL A 160 -5.88 14.65 1.85
C VAL A 160 -5.02 15.91 2.11
N SER A 161 -4.69 16.16 3.38
CA SER A 161 -3.80 17.27 3.77
C SER A 161 -2.40 17.12 3.18
N LEU A 162 -1.82 15.92 3.27
CA LEU A 162 -0.50 15.61 2.67
C LEU A 162 -0.50 15.79 1.15
N MET A 163 -1.56 15.34 0.48
CA MET A 163 -1.71 15.54 -0.97
C MET A 163 -1.77 17.02 -1.34
N ARG A 164 -2.50 17.83 -0.58
CA ARG A 164 -2.67 19.26 -0.83
C ARG A 164 -1.40 20.07 -0.58
N HIS A 165 -0.70 19.79 0.51
CA HIS A 165 0.45 20.59 0.96
C HIS A 165 1.80 20.00 0.56
N GLY A 166 1.85 18.71 0.24
CA GLY A 166 3.08 18.00 -0.14
C GLY A 166 3.48 18.16 -1.61
N ASN A 167 2.71 18.91 -2.41
CA ASN A 167 2.96 19.11 -3.86
C ASN A 167 3.16 17.77 -4.60
N LEU A 168 2.48 16.72 -4.14
CA LEU A 168 2.59 15.38 -4.73
C LEU A 168 1.86 15.34 -6.08
N PRO A 169 2.42 14.65 -7.08
CA PRO A 169 1.74 14.50 -8.36
C PRO A 169 0.39 13.80 -8.18
N ALA A 170 -0.62 14.18 -8.98
CA ALA A 170 -1.97 13.60 -8.93
C ALA A 170 -2.02 12.06 -9.08
N THR A 171 -0.93 11.46 -9.53
CA THR A 171 -0.75 10.00 -9.60
C THR A 171 -0.68 9.32 -8.22
N TYR A 172 -0.53 10.09 -7.14
CA TYR A 172 -0.48 9.63 -5.75
C TYR A 172 -1.87 9.43 -5.13
N CYS A 173 -2.93 9.83 -5.81
CA CYS A 173 -4.29 9.63 -5.34
C CYS A 173 -4.77 8.24 -5.80
N PRO A 174 -4.94 7.23 -4.92
CA PRO A 174 -5.78 6.09 -5.23
C PRO A 174 -7.17 6.69 -5.52
N GLN A 175 -7.71 6.43 -6.69
CA GLN A 175 -9.12 6.75 -6.93
C GLN A 175 -9.91 5.86 -5.99
N ASP A 176 -10.54 6.46 -4.97
CA ASP A 176 -11.59 5.82 -4.21
C ASP A 176 -12.67 5.42 -5.21
N SER A 177 -12.76 4.13 -5.51
CA SER A 177 -13.82 3.52 -6.32
C SER A 177 -15.17 3.48 -5.57
N SER A 178 -15.44 4.45 -4.73
CA SER A 178 -16.66 4.59 -3.92
C SER A 178 -17.43 5.85 -4.28
N SER A 179 -17.67 6.08 -5.59
CA SER A 179 -18.60 7.11 -6.04
C SER A 179 -19.26 6.67 -7.35
N GLN A 180 -20.13 5.67 -7.26
CA GLN A 180 -21.32 5.50 -8.10
C GLN A 180 -22.33 4.64 -7.35
#